data_9cc582df2cc43a39fdab84b6d75e94c0
#
_entry.id   9cc582df2cc43a39fdab84b6d75e94c0
#
_cell.length_a   1.000
_cell.length_b   1.000
_cell.length_c   1.000
_cell.angle_alpha   90.00
_cell.angle_beta   90.00
_cell.angle_gamma   90.00
#
_symmetry.space_group_name_H-M   'P 1'
#
loop_
_entity.id
_entity.type
_entity.pdbx_description
1 polymer ?
#
loop_
_entity_poly.entity_id
_entity_poly.type
_entity_poly.pdbx_seq_one_letter_code
_entity_poly.pdbx_strand_id
1 'polypeptide(L)'
;MAWKVELTDTAKKQLARLDKTQAQRITKYLRRVMMLEDPRDVGKALTGNLRTYWRYRVGDYRVVCEIRDNEMVIVAVMVGHRSDIY
;
A
#
# COMPACT_ATOMS: atom_id res chain seq x y z
N MET A 1 9.08 15.69 -3.26
CA MET A 1 8.44 14.36 -3.33
C MET A 1 8.79 13.70 -4.64
N ALA A 2 9.45 12.57 -4.54
CA ALA A 2 9.86 11.87 -5.74
C ALA A 2 8.86 10.79 -6.18
N TRP A 3 8.15 10.20 -5.23
CA TRP A 3 7.27 9.06 -5.49
C TRP A 3 5.81 9.47 -5.61
N LYS A 4 5.09 8.78 -6.48
CA LYS A 4 3.63 8.91 -6.59
C LYS A 4 2.97 7.64 -6.08
N VAL A 5 1.76 7.78 -5.57
CA VAL A 5 0.95 6.63 -5.18
C VAL A 5 -0.26 6.57 -6.09
N GLU A 6 -0.49 5.40 -6.67
CA GLU A 6 -1.66 5.11 -7.46
C GLU A 6 -2.43 3.95 -6.82
N LEU A 7 -3.72 3.94 -7.01
CA LEU A 7 -4.60 2.90 -6.49
C LEU A 7 -5.26 2.18 -7.67
N THR A 8 -5.25 0.86 -7.62
CA THR A 8 -6.06 0.09 -8.57
C THR A 8 -7.54 0.27 -8.25
N ASP A 9 -8.41 -0.09 -9.19
CA ASP A 9 -9.85 -0.04 -8.94
C ASP A 9 -10.23 -0.93 -7.75
N THR A 10 -9.61 -2.09 -7.64
CA THR A 10 -9.82 -2.98 -6.50
C THR A 10 -9.45 -2.30 -5.19
N ALA A 11 -8.28 -1.68 -5.13
CA ALA A 11 -7.84 -1.00 -3.92
C ALA A 11 -8.75 0.18 -3.58
N LYS A 12 -9.20 0.93 -4.58
CA LYS A 12 -10.14 2.05 -4.37
C LYS A 12 -11.45 1.56 -3.76
N LYS A 13 -11.99 0.47 -4.28
CA LYS A 13 -13.24 -0.09 -3.78
C LYS A 13 -13.08 -0.61 -2.36
N GLN A 14 -11.97 -1.28 -2.08
CA GLN A 14 -11.69 -1.78 -0.74
C GLN A 14 -11.55 -0.64 0.25
N LEU A 15 -10.84 0.40 -0.12
CA LEU A 15 -10.65 1.57 0.74
C LEU A 15 -11.99 2.26 1.01
N ALA A 16 -12.85 2.35 0.01
CA ALA A 16 -14.17 2.98 0.14
C ALA A 16 -15.11 2.22 1.09
N ARG A 17 -14.86 0.93 1.30
CA ARG A 17 -15.67 0.11 2.21
C ARG A 17 -15.24 0.22 3.67
N LEU A 18 -14.06 0.76 3.92
CA LEU A 18 -13.58 0.95 5.29
C LEU A 18 -14.31 2.13 5.93
N ASP A 19 -14.37 2.12 7.26
CA ASP A 19 -14.87 3.32 7.91
C ASP A 19 -13.90 4.47 7.65
N LYS A 20 -14.41 5.67 7.82
CA LYS A 20 -13.68 6.88 7.47
C LYS A 20 -12.36 7.01 8.21
N THR A 21 -12.34 6.62 9.49
CA THR A 21 -11.16 6.72 10.32
C THR A 21 -10.04 5.82 9.78
N GLN A 22 -10.37 4.58 9.45
CA GLN A 22 -9.38 3.65 8.93
C GLN A 22 -8.89 4.05 7.55
N ALA A 23 -9.79 4.50 6.69
CA ALA A 23 -9.41 4.97 5.36
C ALA A 23 -8.46 6.15 5.45
N GLN A 24 -8.71 7.09 6.36
CA GLN A 24 -7.83 8.24 6.56
C GLN A 24 -6.46 7.84 7.08
N ARG A 25 -6.40 6.87 7.98
CA ARG A 25 -5.13 6.38 8.51
C ARG A 25 -4.28 5.78 7.39
N ILE A 26 -4.89 4.99 6.53
CA ILE A 26 -4.19 4.38 5.40
C ILE A 26 -3.70 5.46 4.44
N THR A 27 -4.54 6.41 4.11
CA THR A 27 -4.18 7.51 3.22
C THR A 27 -3.01 8.31 3.77
N LYS A 28 -3.04 8.62 5.07
CA LYS A 28 -1.94 9.34 5.72
C LYS A 28 -0.64 8.55 5.67
N TYR A 29 -0.74 7.26 5.92
CA TYR A 29 0.44 6.40 5.89
C TYR A 29 1.07 6.40 4.50
N LEU A 30 0.26 6.24 3.47
CA LEU A 30 0.77 6.25 2.09
C LEU A 30 1.39 7.59 1.71
N ARG A 31 0.84 8.69 2.21
CA ARG A 31 1.45 10.01 1.99
C ARG A 31 2.83 10.10 2.61
N ARG A 32 3.04 9.49 3.77
CA ARG A 32 4.36 9.45 4.39
C ARG A 32 5.32 8.63 3.55
N VAL A 33 4.86 7.51 3.03
CA VAL A 33 5.70 6.66 2.19
C VAL A 33 6.15 7.41 0.93
N MET A 34 5.29 8.24 0.36
CA MET A 34 5.64 9.07 -0.80
C MET A 34 6.79 10.02 -0.50
N MET A 35 6.95 10.42 0.75
CA MET A 35 7.98 11.37 1.15
C MET A 35 9.33 10.72 1.43
N LEU A 36 9.38 9.40 1.52
CA LEU A 36 10.62 8.68 1.76
C LEU A 36 11.47 8.66 0.49
N GLU A 37 12.77 8.63 0.65
CA GLU A 37 13.66 8.43 -0.49
C GLU A 37 13.47 7.04 -1.08
N ASP A 38 13.30 6.04 -0.21
CA ASP A 38 13.06 4.67 -0.62
C ASP A 38 11.80 4.16 0.06
N PRO A 39 10.76 3.84 -0.73
CA PRO A 39 9.52 3.31 -0.16
C PRO A 39 9.71 1.95 0.53
N ARG A 40 10.86 1.31 0.36
CA ARG A 40 11.16 0.04 1.02
C ARG A 40 11.82 0.23 2.38
N ASP A 41 12.00 1.46 2.85
CA ASP A 41 12.52 1.70 4.19
C ASP A 41 11.54 1.27 5.27
N VAL A 42 10.27 1.17 4.94
CA VAL A 42 9.23 0.66 5.85
C VAL A 42 8.47 -0.45 5.13
N GLY A 43 7.75 -1.25 5.90
CA GLY A 43 7.02 -2.38 5.35
C GLY A 43 7.90 -3.62 5.19
N LYS A 44 7.38 -4.59 4.47
CA LYS A 44 8.06 -5.87 4.25
C LYS A 44 7.73 -6.43 2.88
N ALA A 45 8.66 -7.21 2.33
CA ALA A 45 8.42 -7.94 1.11
C ALA A 45 7.37 -9.03 1.34
N LEU A 46 6.48 -9.19 0.37
CA LEU A 46 5.50 -10.25 0.35
C LEU A 46 5.91 -11.20 -0.75
N THR A 47 6.45 -12.35 -0.34
CA THR A 47 6.98 -13.32 -1.28
C THR A 47 6.05 -14.53 -1.40
N GLY A 48 6.24 -15.33 -2.43
CA GLY A 48 5.47 -16.56 -2.60
C GLY A 48 4.87 -16.72 -3.99
N ASN A 49 5.05 -15.74 -4.86
CA ASN A 49 4.58 -15.78 -6.24
C ASN A 49 5.70 -15.35 -7.18
N LEU A 50 5.39 -15.33 -8.47
CA LEU A 50 6.34 -14.89 -9.49
C LEU A 50 6.71 -13.43 -9.36
N ARG A 51 5.88 -12.65 -8.70
CA ARG A 51 6.13 -11.24 -8.45
C ARG A 51 6.36 -11.00 -6.99
N THR A 52 7.22 -10.04 -6.69
CA THR A 52 7.43 -9.58 -5.33
C THR A 52 6.57 -8.34 -5.12
N TYR A 53 5.66 -8.44 -4.17
CA TYR A 53 4.88 -7.30 -3.72
C TYR A 53 5.45 -6.78 -2.42
N TRP A 54 5.12 -5.54 -2.09
CA TRP A 54 5.53 -4.91 -0.85
C TRP A 54 4.31 -4.66 0.00
N ARG A 55 4.42 -4.93 1.28
CA ARG A 55 3.30 -4.82 2.21
C ARG A 55 3.55 -3.73 3.22
N TYR A 56 2.59 -2.84 3.37
CA TYR A 56 2.57 -1.86 4.45
C TYR A 56 1.50 -2.25 5.44
N ARG A 57 1.84 -2.17 6.71
CA ARG A 57 0.91 -2.46 7.80
C ARG A 57 0.44 -1.15 8.41
N VAL A 58 -0.88 -0.94 8.47
CA VAL A 58 -1.50 0.25 9.04
C VAL A 58 -2.56 -0.21 10.03
N GLY A 59 -2.21 -0.27 11.33
CA GLY A 59 -3.10 -0.84 12.34
C GLY A 59 -3.38 -2.30 12.04
N ASP A 60 -4.64 -2.66 11.93
CA ASP A 60 -5.07 -4.02 11.60
C ASP A 60 -5.23 -4.24 10.11
N TYR A 61 -4.91 -3.25 9.30
CA TYR A 61 -5.03 -3.34 7.85
C TYR A 61 -3.69 -3.47 7.19
N ARG A 62 -3.71 -4.02 5.99
CA ARG A 62 -2.53 -4.16 5.16
C ARG A 62 -2.79 -3.62 3.78
N VAL A 63 -1.78 -2.95 3.25
CA VAL A 63 -1.80 -2.44 1.89
C VAL A 63 -0.73 -3.18 1.12
N VAL A 64 -1.15 -3.90 0.10
CA VAL A 64 -0.22 -4.63 -0.78
C VAL A 64 0.04 -3.76 -1.99
N CYS A 65 1.32 -3.52 -2.25
CA CYS A 65 1.73 -2.59 -3.28
C CYS A 65 2.74 -3.22 -4.23
N GLU A 66 2.74 -2.72 -5.46
CA GLU A 66 3.79 -2.96 -6.42
C GLU A 66 4.64 -1.69 -6.50
N ILE A 67 5.94 -1.81 -6.29
CA ILE A 67 6.83 -0.66 -6.36
C ILE A 67 7.52 -0.68 -7.72
N ARG A 68 7.26 0.34 -8.52
CA ARG A 68 7.82 0.50 -9.85
C ARG A 68 8.93 1.53 -9.81
N ASP A 69 10.15 1.07 -9.66
CA ASP A 69 11.30 1.95 -9.45
C ASP A 69 11.55 2.87 -10.65
N ASN A 70 11.44 2.34 -11.84
CA ASN A 70 11.73 3.13 -13.05
C ASN A 70 10.76 4.29 -13.24
N GLU A 71 9.56 4.15 -12.74
CA GLU A 71 8.52 5.18 -12.86
C GLU A 71 8.39 6.00 -11.60
N MET A 72 9.01 5.54 -10.51
CA MET A 72 8.87 6.12 -9.17
C MET A 72 7.41 6.16 -8.74
N VAL A 73 6.73 5.04 -8.93
CA VAL A 73 5.31 4.89 -8.62
C VAL A 73 5.12 3.71 -7.67
N ILE A 74 4.30 3.91 -6.68
CA ILE A 74 3.84 2.86 -5.77
C ILE A 74 2.38 2.61 -6.11
N VAL A 75 2.08 1.41 -6.61
CA VAL A 75 0.72 1.05 -6.99
C VAL A 75 0.12 0.19 -5.89
N ALA A 76 -0.85 0.73 -5.17
CA ALA A 76 -1.60 -0.05 -4.18
C ALA A 76 -2.59 -0.95 -4.91
N VAL A 77 -2.37 -2.25 -4.83
CA VAL A 77 -3.17 -3.22 -5.56
C VAL A 77 -4.27 -3.84 -4.70
N MET A 78 -4.08 -3.83 -3.39
CA MET A 78 -5.04 -4.45 -2.47
C MET A 78 -4.96 -3.80 -1.11
N VAL A 79 -6.12 -3.60 -0.49
CA VAL A 79 -6.25 -3.12 0.89
C VAL A 79 -7.19 -4.07 1.60
N GLY A 80 -6.80 -4.57 2.75
CA GLY A 80 -7.66 -5.46 3.50
C GLY A 80 -7.24 -5.64 4.94
N HIS A 81 -8.13 -6.23 5.71
CA HIS A 81 -7.85 -6.60 7.09
C HIS A 81 -6.80 -7.71 7.10
N ARG A 82 -5.95 -7.71 8.13
CA ARG A 82 -4.85 -8.68 8.21
C ARG A 82 -5.31 -10.13 8.10
N SER A 83 -6.54 -10.43 8.51
CA SER A 83 -7.07 -11.77 8.45
C SER A 83 -7.53 -12.17 7.05
N ASP A 84 -7.70 -11.20 6.15
CA ASP A 84 -8.23 -11.44 4.81
C ASP A 84 -7.14 -11.52 3.75
N ILE A 85 -5.95 -10.99 4.03
CA ILE A 85 -4.87 -10.92 3.05
C ILE A 85 -3.96 -12.15 3.10
N TYR A 86 -4.05 -12.91 4.12
CA TYR A 86 -3.27 -14.16 4.25
C TYR A 86 -4.15 -15.34 4.35
#